data_85e4bdc16a3620338b5b2cee707fbc5b
#
_entry.id   85e4bdc16a3620338b5b2cee707fbc5b
#
_cell.length_a   1.000
_cell.length_b   1.000
_cell.length_c   1.000
_cell.angle_alpha   90.00
_cell.angle_beta   90.00
_cell.angle_gamma   90.00
#
_symmetry.space_group_name_H-M   'P 1'
#
loop_
_entity.id
_entity.type
_entity.pdbx_description
1 polymer ?
#
loop_
_entity_poly.entity_id
_entity_poly.type
_entity_poly.pdbx_seq_one_letter_code
_entity_poly.pdbx_strand_id
1 'polypeptide(L)'
;MSAKRLLIDIGNTTLSYCSETDLEKGQINSVQHGKYDLEMLLNNAAKSEKIDELLLASVYDAELTNAIQNWCETQGILCKIAQSQPQKHGLKNGYIDPVQLGVDRWLSMLGIWAEIRSAFFLVTCGTALTFDQVNDHGEHQGGVIIPGFQMMQSCLKKGTVGIDNTDKKNDAFWGLAQNTQDAITNGSLMAICSVIENLIDDAGMDVSQGYISGGDAKLINAFRQKPLKRIKNAVLTGLSFDNEALPR
;
A
#
# COMPACT_ATOMS: atom_id res chain seq x y z
N MET A 1 -28.73 -12.06 -1.34
CA MET A 1 -27.49 -12.17 -0.53
C MET A 1 -26.43 -11.44 -1.30
N SER A 2 -25.60 -10.61 -0.64
CA SER A 2 -24.44 -9.99 -1.29
C SER A 2 -23.45 -11.07 -1.73
N ALA A 3 -22.76 -10.85 -2.87
CA ALA A 3 -21.72 -11.76 -3.33
C ALA A 3 -20.58 -11.80 -2.30
N LYS A 4 -20.06 -12.98 -2.02
CA LYS A 4 -18.92 -13.15 -1.12
C LYS A 4 -17.63 -12.91 -1.90
N ARG A 5 -16.84 -11.97 -1.43
CA ARG A 5 -15.67 -11.47 -2.14
C ARG A 5 -14.36 -11.81 -1.45
N LEU A 6 -13.40 -12.28 -2.24
CA LEU A 6 -11.99 -12.38 -1.86
C LEU A 6 -11.25 -11.18 -2.46
N LEU A 7 -10.56 -10.43 -1.63
CA LEU A 7 -9.75 -9.27 -2.01
C LEU A 7 -8.28 -9.67 -2.03
N ILE A 8 -7.57 -9.36 -3.10
CA ILE A 8 -6.13 -9.63 -3.25
C ILE A 8 -5.42 -8.38 -3.74
N ASP A 9 -4.35 -8.03 -3.06
CA ASP A 9 -3.40 -6.97 -3.42
C ASP A 9 -2.02 -7.58 -3.67
N ILE A 10 -1.51 -7.46 -4.91
CA ILE A 10 -0.19 -7.94 -5.32
C ILE A 10 0.74 -6.74 -5.45
N GLY A 11 1.44 -6.44 -4.35
CA GLY A 11 2.53 -5.46 -4.34
C GLY A 11 3.85 -6.04 -4.84
N ASN A 12 4.89 -5.20 -4.96
CA ASN A 12 6.21 -5.64 -5.46
C ASN A 12 6.94 -6.65 -4.56
N THR A 13 6.63 -6.72 -3.27
CA THR A 13 7.33 -7.60 -2.30
C THR A 13 6.41 -8.64 -1.69
N THR A 14 5.13 -8.31 -1.54
CA THR A 14 4.15 -9.12 -0.81
C THR A 14 2.84 -9.23 -1.58
N LEU A 15 2.15 -10.36 -1.37
CA LEU A 15 0.76 -10.56 -1.69
C LEU A 15 -0.05 -10.48 -0.40
N SER A 16 -1.04 -9.59 -0.35
CA SER A 16 -1.96 -9.44 0.78
C SER A 16 -3.37 -9.85 0.38
N TYR A 17 -4.09 -10.54 1.24
CA TYR A 17 -5.44 -10.99 0.93
C TYR A 17 -6.32 -11.15 2.17
N CYS A 18 -7.62 -11.00 1.98
CA CYS A 18 -8.66 -11.27 2.99
C CYS A 18 -10.04 -11.38 2.35
N SER A 19 -11.01 -11.92 3.07
CA SER A 19 -12.43 -11.70 2.73
C SER A 19 -12.88 -10.28 3.13
N GLU A 20 -13.99 -9.79 2.59
CA GLU A 20 -14.56 -8.51 3.04
C GLU A 20 -14.88 -8.51 4.52
N THR A 21 -15.44 -9.61 5.04
CA THR A 21 -15.73 -9.77 6.45
C THR A 21 -14.47 -9.70 7.33
N ASP A 22 -13.34 -10.24 6.84
CA ASP A 22 -12.08 -10.18 7.56
C ASP A 22 -11.43 -8.80 7.46
N LEU A 23 -11.64 -8.09 6.34
CA LEU A 23 -11.21 -6.70 6.19
C LEU A 23 -11.85 -5.81 7.25
N GLU A 24 -13.17 -5.91 7.46
CA GLU A 24 -13.91 -5.18 8.50
C GLU A 24 -13.36 -5.45 9.91
N LYS A 25 -12.92 -6.69 10.18
CA LYS A 25 -12.29 -7.09 11.45
C LYS A 25 -10.80 -6.70 11.52
N GLY A 26 -10.23 -6.18 10.42
CA GLY A 26 -8.80 -5.87 10.29
C GLY A 26 -7.91 -7.12 10.28
N GLN A 27 -8.44 -8.27 9.89
CA GLN A 27 -7.74 -9.56 9.76
C GLN A 27 -7.26 -9.73 8.31
N ILE A 28 -6.01 -9.38 8.05
CA ILE A 28 -5.40 -9.41 6.72
C ILE A 28 -4.22 -10.37 6.76
N ASN A 29 -4.17 -11.28 5.78
CA ASN A 29 -3.05 -12.16 5.55
C ASN A 29 -2.08 -11.52 4.56
N SER A 30 -0.77 -11.65 4.81
CA SER A 30 0.27 -11.16 3.91
C SER A 30 1.40 -12.17 3.83
N VAL A 31 1.85 -12.46 2.61
CA VAL A 31 2.93 -13.41 2.32
C VAL A 31 3.95 -12.77 1.37
N GLN A 32 5.23 -13.06 1.57
CA GLN A 32 6.28 -12.57 0.67
C GLN A 32 6.35 -13.41 -0.59
N HIS A 33 6.65 -12.79 -1.74
CA HIS A 33 6.89 -13.51 -2.99
C HIS A 33 7.99 -14.57 -2.84
N GLY A 34 7.79 -15.70 -3.51
CA GLY A 34 8.69 -16.85 -3.41
C GLY A 34 8.60 -17.69 -2.13
N LYS A 35 7.70 -17.33 -1.19
CA LYS A 35 7.50 -18.06 0.07
C LYS A 35 6.12 -18.72 0.21
N TYR A 36 5.38 -18.88 -0.89
CA TYR A 36 4.06 -19.51 -0.90
C TYR A 36 3.83 -20.30 -2.19
N ASP A 37 2.99 -21.31 -2.10
CA ASP A 37 2.36 -21.96 -3.23
C ASP A 37 1.05 -21.23 -3.51
N LEU A 38 0.91 -20.66 -4.72
CA LEU A 38 -0.23 -19.83 -5.10
C LEU A 38 -1.53 -20.62 -5.07
N GLU A 39 -1.53 -21.82 -5.66
CA GLU A 39 -2.74 -22.64 -5.76
C GLU A 39 -3.19 -23.08 -4.36
N MET A 40 -2.27 -23.49 -3.51
CA MET A 40 -2.57 -23.85 -2.13
C MET A 40 -3.12 -22.65 -1.33
N LEU A 41 -2.56 -21.46 -1.53
CA LEU A 41 -3.02 -20.21 -0.90
C LEU A 41 -4.45 -19.89 -1.32
N LEU A 42 -4.73 -19.87 -2.62
CA LEU A 42 -6.04 -19.55 -3.17
C LEU A 42 -7.10 -20.58 -2.75
N ASN A 43 -6.76 -21.87 -2.82
CA ASN A 43 -7.63 -22.95 -2.36
C ASN A 43 -7.96 -22.85 -0.87
N ASN A 44 -6.99 -22.49 -0.02
CA ASN A 44 -7.23 -22.29 1.41
C ASN A 44 -8.09 -21.06 1.69
N ALA A 45 -7.86 -19.95 0.99
CA ALA A 45 -8.69 -18.75 1.11
C ALA A 45 -10.14 -19.02 0.69
N ALA A 46 -10.36 -19.80 -0.38
CA ALA A 46 -11.69 -20.15 -0.87
C ALA A 46 -12.39 -21.24 -0.04
N LYS A 47 -11.66 -22.12 0.68
CA LYS A 47 -12.25 -23.16 1.52
C LYS A 47 -12.92 -22.63 2.79
N SER A 48 -12.45 -21.52 3.32
CA SER A 48 -13.00 -20.92 4.54
C SER A 48 -14.41 -20.39 4.33
N GLU A 49 -14.74 -19.99 3.09
CA GLU A 49 -16.02 -19.45 2.68
C GLU A 49 -16.22 -19.63 1.17
N LYS A 50 -17.46 -19.94 0.73
CA LYS A 50 -17.74 -19.99 -0.71
C LYS A 50 -17.56 -18.59 -1.30
N ILE A 51 -16.60 -18.42 -2.20
CA ILE A 51 -16.30 -17.15 -2.88
C ILE A 51 -17.07 -17.09 -4.20
N ASP A 52 -17.77 -16.01 -4.43
CA ASP A 52 -18.49 -15.72 -5.69
C ASP A 52 -17.66 -14.81 -6.61
N GLU A 53 -16.91 -13.87 -6.03
CA GLU A 53 -16.07 -12.91 -6.74
C GLU A 53 -14.68 -12.80 -6.13
N LEU A 54 -13.66 -12.60 -6.98
CA LEU A 54 -12.31 -12.22 -6.57
C LEU A 54 -11.99 -10.85 -7.15
N LEU A 55 -11.64 -9.90 -6.28
CA LEU A 55 -11.19 -8.57 -6.66
C LEU A 55 -9.68 -8.50 -6.50
N LEU A 56 -8.99 -8.10 -7.57
CA LEU A 56 -7.54 -8.13 -7.68
C LEU A 56 -6.97 -6.75 -7.97
N ALA A 57 -6.05 -6.29 -7.16
CA ALA A 57 -5.13 -5.19 -7.46
C ALA A 57 -3.73 -5.75 -7.68
N SER A 58 -3.02 -5.30 -8.72
CA SER A 58 -1.66 -5.76 -9.00
C SER A 58 -0.80 -4.65 -9.58
N VAL A 59 0.36 -4.46 -8.99
CA VAL A 59 1.47 -3.62 -9.50
C VAL A 59 2.73 -4.46 -9.72
N TYR A 60 2.56 -5.77 -9.80
CA TYR A 60 3.62 -6.76 -9.93
C TYR A 60 3.55 -7.48 -11.29
N ASP A 61 4.05 -8.68 -11.35
CA ASP A 61 4.17 -9.50 -12.55
C ASP A 61 2.81 -9.88 -13.17
N ALA A 62 2.69 -9.71 -14.48
CA ALA A 62 1.52 -10.11 -15.24
C ALA A 62 1.30 -11.64 -15.23
N GLU A 63 2.36 -12.45 -15.11
CA GLU A 63 2.24 -13.92 -15.03
C GLU A 63 1.46 -14.34 -13.78
N LEU A 64 1.74 -13.72 -12.63
CA LEU A 64 1.02 -13.99 -11.40
C LEU A 64 -0.45 -13.57 -11.49
N THR A 65 -0.71 -12.42 -12.09
CA THR A 65 -2.08 -11.95 -12.35
C THR A 65 -2.86 -12.93 -13.23
N ASN A 66 -2.25 -13.38 -14.33
CA ASN A 66 -2.85 -14.37 -15.25
C ASN A 66 -3.08 -15.72 -14.55
N ALA A 67 -2.15 -16.17 -13.71
CA ALA A 67 -2.31 -17.41 -12.95
C ALA A 67 -3.52 -17.37 -12.02
N ILE A 68 -3.77 -16.22 -11.35
CA ILE A 68 -4.96 -16.03 -10.51
C ILE A 68 -6.24 -16.03 -11.36
N GLN A 69 -6.25 -15.35 -12.51
CA GLN A 69 -7.41 -15.35 -13.42
C GLN A 69 -7.75 -16.77 -13.89
N ASN A 70 -6.75 -17.52 -14.34
CA ASN A 70 -6.93 -18.91 -14.78
C ASN A 70 -7.47 -19.79 -13.65
N TRP A 71 -6.97 -19.62 -12.43
CA TRP A 71 -7.49 -20.32 -11.27
C TRP A 71 -8.96 -19.97 -11.04
N CYS A 72 -9.34 -18.69 -11.08
CA CYS A 72 -10.74 -18.27 -10.94
C CYS A 72 -11.65 -18.90 -11.99
N GLU A 73 -11.20 -18.95 -13.25
CA GLU A 73 -11.96 -19.59 -14.33
C GLU A 73 -12.21 -21.08 -14.05
N THR A 74 -11.19 -21.82 -13.57
CA THR A 74 -11.34 -23.24 -13.23
C THR A 74 -12.28 -23.48 -12.05
N GLN A 75 -12.40 -22.50 -11.14
CA GLN A 75 -13.29 -22.58 -9.97
C GLN A 75 -14.68 -21.97 -10.22
N GLY A 76 -14.93 -21.37 -11.40
CA GLY A 76 -16.17 -20.67 -11.71
C GLY A 76 -16.39 -19.40 -10.86
N ILE A 77 -15.30 -18.74 -10.44
CA ILE A 77 -15.28 -17.51 -9.66
C ILE A 77 -15.11 -16.32 -10.61
N LEU A 78 -15.92 -15.27 -10.45
CA LEU A 78 -15.78 -14.05 -11.24
C LEU A 78 -14.56 -13.27 -10.78
N CYS A 79 -13.52 -13.15 -11.64
CA CYS A 79 -12.32 -12.37 -11.36
C CYS A 79 -12.44 -10.95 -11.93
N LYS A 80 -12.27 -9.93 -11.10
CA LYS A 80 -12.24 -8.52 -11.51
C LYS A 80 -10.90 -7.90 -11.13
N ILE A 81 -10.21 -7.33 -12.13
CA ILE A 81 -8.93 -6.65 -11.93
C ILE A 81 -9.17 -5.15 -11.88
N ALA A 82 -8.76 -4.54 -10.77
CA ALA A 82 -8.84 -3.10 -10.58
C ALA A 82 -7.83 -2.37 -11.49
N GLN A 83 -8.22 -1.20 -11.94
CA GLN A 83 -7.39 -0.30 -12.74
C GLN A 83 -7.56 1.14 -12.26
N SER A 84 -6.52 1.94 -12.41
CA SER A 84 -6.62 3.37 -12.18
C SER A 84 -7.55 4.01 -13.21
N GLN A 85 -8.47 4.83 -12.73
CA GLN A 85 -9.52 5.44 -13.54
C GLN A 85 -9.39 6.96 -13.53
N PRO A 86 -9.94 7.68 -14.54
CA PRO A 86 -9.99 9.14 -14.51
C PRO A 86 -10.74 9.71 -13.32
N GLN A 87 -11.83 9.02 -12.93
CA GLN A 87 -12.59 9.36 -11.72
C GLN A 87 -13.41 8.17 -11.24
N LYS A 88 -13.63 8.08 -9.93
CA LYS A 88 -14.54 7.12 -9.31
C LYS A 88 -15.05 7.64 -7.97
N HIS A 89 -16.34 7.46 -7.70
CA HIS A 89 -16.98 7.85 -6.44
C HIS A 89 -16.67 9.30 -6.02
N GLY A 90 -16.49 10.22 -6.98
CA GLY A 90 -16.15 11.61 -6.73
C GLY A 90 -14.66 11.88 -6.48
N LEU A 91 -13.81 10.85 -6.39
CA LEU A 91 -12.35 11.00 -6.47
C LEU A 91 -11.96 11.17 -7.94
N LYS A 92 -11.16 12.19 -8.25
CA LYS A 92 -10.61 12.49 -9.57
C LYS A 92 -9.11 12.24 -9.57
N ASN A 93 -8.63 11.53 -10.59
CA ASN A 93 -7.21 11.25 -10.79
C ASN A 93 -6.51 12.51 -11.31
N GLY A 94 -5.44 12.94 -10.65
CA GLY A 94 -4.67 14.13 -11.00
C GLY A 94 -3.54 13.90 -12.02
N TYR A 95 -3.32 12.66 -12.47
CA TYR A 95 -2.33 12.38 -13.50
C TYR A 95 -2.84 12.82 -14.87
N ILE A 96 -1.93 13.34 -15.71
CA ILE A 96 -2.22 13.72 -17.11
C ILE A 96 -2.77 12.51 -17.87
N ASP A 97 -2.14 11.35 -17.68
CA ASP A 97 -2.63 10.06 -18.14
C ASP A 97 -3.01 9.21 -16.93
N PRO A 98 -4.31 9.04 -16.64
CA PRO A 98 -4.79 8.36 -15.45
C PRO A 98 -4.31 6.91 -15.30
N VAL A 99 -4.03 6.20 -16.39
CA VAL A 99 -3.57 4.80 -16.33
C VAL A 99 -2.13 4.65 -15.83
N GLN A 100 -1.34 5.74 -15.84
CA GLN A 100 0.02 5.77 -15.32
C GLN A 100 0.09 5.88 -13.79
N LEU A 101 -0.99 6.26 -13.13
CA LEU A 101 -1.05 6.19 -11.67
C LEU A 101 -1.10 4.73 -11.23
N GLY A 102 -0.19 4.31 -10.35
CA GLY A 102 -0.23 2.95 -9.79
C GLY A 102 -1.59 2.64 -9.18
N VAL A 103 -2.14 1.45 -9.50
CA VAL A 103 -3.48 1.05 -9.02
C VAL A 103 -3.52 0.94 -7.49
N ASP A 104 -2.43 0.60 -6.84
CA ASP A 104 -2.26 0.57 -5.39
C ASP A 104 -2.44 1.96 -4.76
N ARG A 105 -1.85 3.00 -5.37
CA ARG A 105 -2.01 4.40 -4.94
C ARG A 105 -3.43 4.88 -5.18
N TRP A 106 -3.99 4.61 -6.37
CA TRP A 106 -5.36 4.95 -6.72
C TRP A 106 -6.37 4.37 -5.72
N LEU A 107 -6.30 3.06 -5.48
CA LEU A 107 -7.19 2.38 -4.54
C LEU A 107 -7.02 2.88 -3.11
N SER A 108 -5.78 3.10 -2.67
CA SER A 108 -5.53 3.63 -1.32
C SER A 108 -6.18 4.99 -1.08
N MET A 109 -6.13 5.89 -2.07
CA MET A 109 -6.84 7.16 -2.01
C MET A 109 -8.35 6.98 -2.08
N LEU A 110 -8.83 6.06 -2.93
CA LEU A 110 -10.26 5.79 -3.09
C LEU A 110 -10.90 5.32 -1.78
N GLY A 111 -10.23 4.42 -1.06
CA GLY A 111 -10.70 3.92 0.24
C GLY A 111 -10.85 5.04 1.27
N ILE A 112 -9.84 5.91 1.39
CA ILE A 112 -9.91 7.05 2.32
C ILE A 112 -11.00 8.03 1.89
N TRP A 113 -11.04 8.40 0.60
CA TRP A 113 -12.03 9.33 0.08
C TRP A 113 -13.46 8.83 0.27
N ALA A 114 -13.70 7.53 0.10
CA ALA A 114 -15.03 6.95 0.30
C ALA A 114 -15.57 7.16 1.72
N GLU A 115 -14.68 7.15 2.72
CA GLU A 115 -15.03 7.31 4.13
C GLU A 115 -15.17 8.76 4.57
N ILE A 116 -14.23 9.64 4.17
CA ILE A 116 -14.12 10.98 4.81
C ILE A 116 -14.65 12.14 3.98
N ARG A 117 -14.63 12.05 2.64
CA ARG A 117 -15.11 13.10 1.73
C ARG A 117 -14.57 14.51 2.03
N SER A 118 -13.34 14.61 2.44
CA SER A 118 -12.64 15.87 2.73
C SER A 118 -11.18 15.77 2.35
N ALA A 119 -10.45 16.89 2.33
CA ALA A 119 -9.03 16.91 2.01
C ALA A 119 -8.22 15.99 2.92
N PHE A 120 -7.26 15.28 2.35
CA PHE A 120 -6.30 14.45 3.06
C PHE A 120 -4.99 14.31 2.29
N PHE A 121 -3.96 13.86 2.98
CA PHE A 121 -2.78 13.29 2.37
C PHE A 121 -2.53 11.87 2.89
N LEU A 122 -1.92 11.05 2.05
CA LEU A 122 -1.58 9.66 2.37
C LEU A 122 -0.09 9.42 2.16
N VAL A 123 0.55 8.88 3.18
CA VAL A 123 1.92 8.34 3.11
C VAL A 123 1.83 6.81 3.07
N THR A 124 2.34 6.19 2.01
CA THR A 124 2.43 4.73 1.94
C THR A 124 3.89 4.28 2.07
N CYS A 125 4.18 3.51 3.12
CA CYS A 125 5.52 3.06 3.49
C CYS A 125 5.69 1.58 3.14
N GLY A 126 5.98 1.29 1.88
CA GLY A 126 6.23 -0.03 1.33
C GLY A 126 7.63 -0.17 0.73
N THR A 127 7.76 -0.94 -0.35
CA THR A 127 8.98 -1.05 -1.16
C THR A 127 9.44 0.31 -1.65
N ALA A 128 8.51 1.12 -2.17
CA ALA A 128 8.66 2.56 -2.31
C ALA A 128 7.90 3.27 -1.19
N LEU A 129 8.34 4.48 -0.84
CA LEU A 129 7.53 5.41 -0.08
C LEU A 129 6.83 6.34 -1.07
N THR A 130 5.51 6.48 -0.92
CA THR A 130 4.73 7.45 -1.71
C THR A 130 4.05 8.46 -0.82
N PHE A 131 3.86 9.65 -1.33
CA PHE A 131 3.03 10.70 -0.73
C PHE A 131 2.02 11.14 -1.78
N ASP A 132 0.75 11.16 -1.45
CA ASP A 132 -0.36 11.54 -2.31
C ASP A 132 -1.25 12.52 -1.59
N GLN A 133 -1.70 13.58 -2.27
CA GLN A 133 -2.58 14.61 -1.72
C GLN A 133 -3.89 14.69 -2.48
N VAL A 134 -5.00 14.77 -1.76
CA VAL A 134 -6.34 14.97 -2.30
C VAL A 134 -6.97 16.20 -1.65
N ASN A 135 -7.55 17.10 -2.45
CA ASN A 135 -8.21 18.32 -1.96
C ASN A 135 -9.68 18.06 -1.53
N ASP A 136 -10.35 19.07 -0.97
CA ASP A 136 -11.75 18.99 -0.51
C ASP A 136 -12.77 18.70 -1.62
N HIS A 137 -12.38 18.85 -2.87
CA HIS A 137 -13.23 18.53 -4.03
C HIS A 137 -13.00 17.09 -4.55
N GLY A 138 -12.18 16.28 -3.85
CA GLY A 138 -11.83 14.95 -4.27
C GLY A 138 -10.84 14.91 -5.44
N GLU A 139 -10.08 15.94 -5.66
CA GLU A 139 -9.11 16.01 -6.74
C GLU A 139 -7.73 15.65 -6.22
N HIS A 140 -7.15 14.59 -6.76
CA HIS A 140 -5.76 14.21 -6.52
C HIS A 140 -4.83 15.29 -7.07
N GLN A 141 -4.03 15.90 -6.21
CA GLN A 141 -3.14 17.03 -6.56
C GLN A 141 -1.78 16.55 -7.10
N GLY A 142 -1.58 15.24 -7.19
CA GLY A 142 -0.30 14.61 -7.53
C GLY A 142 0.35 13.96 -6.31
N GLY A 143 1.54 13.42 -6.53
CA GLY A 143 2.28 12.75 -5.46
C GLY A 143 3.75 12.60 -5.75
N VAL A 144 4.47 12.09 -4.77
CA VAL A 144 5.94 11.86 -4.80
C VAL A 144 6.20 10.38 -4.56
N ILE A 145 7.21 9.84 -5.23
CA ILE A 145 7.69 8.47 -5.03
C ILE A 145 9.19 8.53 -4.73
N ILE A 146 9.59 7.95 -3.61
CA ILE A 146 10.99 7.77 -3.25
C ILE A 146 11.26 6.32 -2.84
N PRO A 147 12.52 5.85 -2.79
CA PRO A 147 12.83 4.53 -2.26
C PRO A 147 12.31 4.38 -0.84
N GLY A 148 11.64 3.25 -0.52
CA GLY A 148 11.21 2.94 0.84
C GLY A 148 12.40 2.60 1.76
N PHE A 149 12.12 2.48 3.07
CA PHE A 149 13.13 2.30 4.10
C PHE A 149 14.07 1.12 3.84
N GLN A 150 13.52 -0.04 3.52
CA GLN A 150 14.31 -1.24 3.21
C GLN A 150 15.08 -1.10 1.89
N MET A 151 14.47 -0.44 0.89
CA MET A 151 15.11 -0.22 -0.40
C MET A 151 16.31 0.72 -0.29
N MET A 152 16.21 1.81 0.48
CA MET A 152 17.34 2.73 0.72
C MET A 152 18.54 1.98 1.28
N GLN A 153 18.33 1.15 2.30
CA GLN A 153 19.40 0.35 2.90
C GLN A 153 19.98 -0.66 1.93
N SER A 154 19.13 -1.35 1.15
CA SER A 154 19.54 -2.34 0.16
C SER A 154 20.34 -1.70 -0.98
N CYS A 155 19.99 -0.48 -1.43
CA CYS A 155 20.72 0.24 -2.46
C CYS A 155 22.15 0.56 -2.00
N LEU A 156 22.34 1.00 -0.77
CA LEU A 156 23.67 1.27 -0.21
C LEU A 156 24.51 0.00 -0.11
N LYS A 157 23.92 -1.10 0.37
CA LYS A 157 24.60 -2.41 0.45
C LYS A 157 25.05 -2.95 -0.91
N LYS A 158 24.23 -2.76 -1.95
CA LYS A 158 24.55 -3.22 -3.32
C LYS A 158 25.51 -2.27 -4.07
N GLY A 159 25.45 -0.98 -3.78
CA GLY A 159 26.18 0.05 -4.50
C GLY A 159 27.57 0.37 -3.94
N THR A 160 27.96 -0.22 -2.79
CA THR A 160 29.24 0.08 -2.14
C THR A 160 30.03 -1.18 -1.82
N VAL A 161 31.36 -1.10 -2.02
CA VAL A 161 32.31 -2.16 -1.62
C VAL A 161 32.63 -1.96 -0.15
N GLY A 162 32.46 -3.01 0.68
CA GLY A 162 32.84 -3.00 2.11
C GLY A 162 31.72 -2.72 3.09
N ILE A 163 30.47 -2.63 2.65
CA ILE A 163 29.30 -2.69 3.54
C ILE A 163 28.86 -4.14 3.64
N ASP A 164 29.29 -4.81 4.73
CA ASP A 164 28.96 -6.23 4.97
C ASP A 164 27.45 -6.45 5.21
N ASN A 165 26.95 -7.57 4.68
CA ASN A 165 25.61 -8.09 4.90
C ASN A 165 25.44 -8.70 6.32
N THR A 166 25.84 -8.01 7.37
CA THR A 166 25.51 -8.48 8.71
C THR A 166 24.04 -8.18 8.98
N ASP A 167 23.22 -9.22 8.92
CA ASP A 167 21.77 -9.19 9.19
C ASP A 167 21.42 -8.90 10.67
N LYS A 168 22.24 -8.17 11.38
CA LYS A 168 21.87 -7.68 12.70
C LYS A 168 20.80 -6.60 12.53
N LYS A 169 19.57 -6.96 12.82
CA LYS A 169 18.50 -5.99 13.04
C LYS A 169 18.89 -5.18 14.28
N ASN A 170 19.48 -4.01 14.04
CA ASN A 170 19.68 -3.06 15.12
C ASN A 170 18.40 -2.22 15.25
N ASP A 171 18.02 -1.90 16.46
CA ASP A 171 16.92 -0.98 16.70
C ASP A 171 17.27 0.40 16.14
N ALA A 172 16.41 0.92 15.26
CA ALA A 172 16.57 2.25 14.71
C ALA A 172 16.45 3.29 15.84
N PHE A 173 17.30 4.31 15.84
CA PHE A 173 17.20 5.44 16.74
C PHE A 173 17.43 6.76 15.99
N TRP A 174 16.94 7.85 16.56
CA TRP A 174 17.12 9.17 15.97
C TRP A 174 18.44 9.77 16.43
N GLY A 175 19.43 9.85 15.55
CA GLY A 175 20.71 10.46 15.88
C GLY A 175 21.88 9.93 15.05
N LEU A 176 23.07 10.48 15.35
CA LEU A 176 24.33 10.06 14.74
C LEU A 176 24.77 8.71 15.30
N ALA A 177 25.14 7.80 14.41
CA ALA A 177 25.61 6.46 14.74
C ALA A 177 27.14 6.39 14.75
N GLN A 178 27.66 5.38 15.47
CA GLN A 178 29.11 5.14 15.59
C GLN A 178 29.57 3.88 14.83
N ASN A 179 28.70 3.29 14.04
CA ASN A 179 29.01 2.18 13.14
C ASN A 179 28.21 2.31 11.84
N THR A 180 28.69 1.65 10.78
CA THR A 180 28.13 1.77 9.43
C THR A 180 26.68 1.31 9.33
N GLN A 181 26.33 0.19 9.98
CA GLN A 181 24.98 -0.37 9.89
C GLN A 181 23.94 0.56 10.51
N ASP A 182 24.22 1.09 11.70
CA ASP A 182 23.34 2.04 12.36
C ASP A 182 23.29 3.38 11.60
N ALA A 183 24.42 3.82 11.03
CA ALA A 183 24.46 5.04 10.22
C ALA A 183 23.56 4.93 8.98
N ILE A 184 23.54 3.78 8.31
CA ILE A 184 22.63 3.51 7.18
C ILE A 184 21.18 3.50 7.64
N THR A 185 20.89 2.79 8.73
CA THR A 185 19.54 2.65 9.27
C THR A 185 18.98 3.99 9.71
N ASN A 186 19.74 4.73 10.51
CA ASN A 186 19.32 6.04 11.03
C ASN A 186 19.25 7.09 9.92
N GLY A 187 20.22 7.11 9.00
CA GLY A 187 20.23 8.02 7.86
C GLY A 187 19.01 7.82 6.97
N SER A 188 18.65 6.56 6.66
CA SER A 188 17.46 6.24 5.88
C SER A 188 16.17 6.68 6.60
N LEU A 189 16.09 6.44 7.91
CA LEU A 189 14.93 6.86 8.72
C LEU A 189 14.80 8.39 8.77
N MET A 190 15.90 9.08 9.03
CA MET A 190 15.93 10.55 9.10
C MET A 190 15.56 11.17 7.77
N ALA A 191 16.08 10.64 6.64
CA ALA A 191 15.75 11.12 5.29
C ALA A 191 14.25 10.98 5.01
N ILE A 192 13.66 9.81 5.30
CA ILE A 192 12.24 9.55 5.10
C ILE A 192 11.38 10.49 5.94
N CYS A 193 11.64 10.58 7.25
CA CYS A 193 10.86 11.43 8.14
C CYS A 193 10.96 12.92 7.73
N SER A 194 12.16 13.39 7.38
CA SER A 194 12.36 14.78 6.94
C SER A 194 11.62 15.09 5.64
N VAL A 195 11.62 14.16 4.67
CA VAL A 195 10.85 14.35 3.43
C VAL A 195 9.36 14.41 3.71
N ILE A 196 8.83 13.53 4.58
CA ILE A 196 7.40 13.56 4.94
C ILE A 196 7.04 14.89 5.60
N GLU A 197 7.84 15.39 6.57
CA GLU A 197 7.56 16.67 7.24
C GLU A 197 7.55 17.83 6.24
N ASN A 198 8.57 17.91 5.36
CA ASN A 198 8.63 18.96 4.33
C ASN A 198 7.43 18.91 3.37
N LEU A 199 7.01 17.71 2.94
CA LEU A 199 5.86 17.55 2.05
C LEU A 199 4.53 17.97 2.72
N ILE A 200 4.38 17.73 4.02
CA ILE A 200 3.21 18.19 4.78
C ILE A 200 3.19 19.71 4.89
N ASP A 201 4.34 20.31 5.19
CA ASP A 201 4.49 21.76 5.29
C ASP A 201 4.24 22.45 3.92
N ASP A 202 4.81 21.91 2.84
CA ASP A 202 4.63 22.41 1.48
C ASP A 202 3.18 22.27 1.00
N ALA A 203 2.49 21.19 1.40
CA ALA A 203 1.08 20.99 1.09
C ALA A 203 0.15 21.95 1.83
N GLY A 204 0.65 22.63 2.87
CA GLY A 204 -0.15 23.53 3.71
C GLY A 204 -1.29 22.83 4.47
N MET A 205 -1.12 21.52 4.74
CA MET A 205 -2.14 20.68 5.37
C MET A 205 -1.87 20.47 6.87
N ASP A 206 -2.94 20.32 7.64
CA ASP A 206 -2.80 19.92 9.04
C ASP A 206 -2.51 18.43 9.17
N VAL A 207 -1.64 18.06 10.12
CA VAL A 207 -1.25 16.67 10.37
C VAL A 207 -2.46 15.77 10.69
N SER A 208 -3.54 16.31 11.25
CA SER A 208 -4.78 15.58 11.52
C SER A 208 -5.50 15.07 10.25
N GLN A 209 -5.19 15.65 9.10
CA GLN A 209 -5.68 15.22 7.78
C GLN A 209 -4.80 14.09 7.18
N GLY A 210 -3.74 13.71 7.87
CA GLY A 210 -2.73 12.78 7.38
C GLY A 210 -3.00 11.33 7.75
N TYR A 211 -2.80 10.47 6.74
CA TYR A 211 -2.89 9.03 6.87
C TYR A 211 -1.55 8.38 6.53
N ILE A 212 -1.26 7.23 7.18
CA ILE A 212 -0.07 6.43 6.90
C ILE A 212 -0.44 4.95 6.79
N SER A 213 0.09 4.28 5.76
CA SER A 213 -0.12 2.86 5.48
C SER A 213 1.18 2.17 5.07
N GLY A 214 1.15 0.85 4.92
CA GLY A 214 2.29 0.05 4.47
C GLY A 214 3.04 -0.66 5.60
N GLY A 215 3.97 -1.56 5.22
CA GLY A 215 4.69 -2.43 6.14
C GLY A 215 5.57 -1.69 7.14
N ASP A 216 6.26 -0.65 6.69
CA ASP A 216 7.17 0.17 7.53
C ASP A 216 6.45 1.34 8.22
N ALA A 217 5.14 1.51 8.02
CA ALA A 217 4.35 2.61 8.58
C ALA A 217 4.44 2.72 10.11
N LYS A 218 4.45 1.58 10.83
CA LYS A 218 4.55 1.58 12.29
C LYS A 218 5.89 2.13 12.75
N LEU A 219 6.98 1.72 12.10
CA LEU A 219 8.34 2.16 12.41
C LEU A 219 8.47 3.66 12.13
N ILE A 220 8.17 4.08 10.90
CA ILE A 220 8.33 5.48 10.46
C ILE A 220 7.48 6.41 11.33
N ASN A 221 6.23 6.05 11.60
CA ASN A 221 5.31 6.86 12.41
C ASN A 221 5.75 7.01 13.88
N ALA A 222 6.49 6.03 14.42
CA ALA A 222 7.03 6.09 15.78
C ALA A 222 8.15 7.13 15.95
N PHE A 223 8.84 7.51 14.86
CA PHE A 223 9.91 8.50 14.87
C PHE A 223 9.46 9.90 14.45
N ARG A 224 8.19 10.07 14.14
CA ARG A 224 7.61 11.39 13.83
C ARG A 224 7.20 12.12 15.12
N GLN A 225 7.38 13.42 15.14
CA GLN A 225 6.93 14.26 16.27
C GLN A 225 5.41 14.25 16.42
N LYS A 226 4.70 14.27 15.29
CA LYS A 226 3.23 14.21 15.23
C LYS A 226 2.83 12.99 14.42
N PRO A 227 2.38 11.90 15.05
CA PRO A 227 2.03 10.68 14.34
C PRO A 227 0.78 10.88 13.45
N LEU A 228 0.77 10.23 12.28
CA LEU A 228 -0.34 10.19 11.35
C LEU A 228 -1.35 9.09 11.72
N LYS A 229 -2.59 9.24 11.27
CA LYS A 229 -3.62 8.22 11.42
C LYS A 229 -3.28 6.96 10.60
N ARG A 230 -3.10 5.84 11.26
CA ARG A 230 -2.68 4.61 10.60
C ARG A 230 -3.84 3.84 10.00
N ILE A 231 -3.70 3.45 8.72
CA ILE A 231 -4.59 2.52 8.02
C ILE A 231 -3.82 1.20 7.80
N LYS A 232 -4.43 0.06 8.12
CA LYS A 232 -3.74 -1.24 8.05
C LYS A 232 -3.44 -1.70 6.63
N ASN A 233 -4.36 -1.57 5.71
CA ASN A 233 -4.15 -1.86 4.30
C ASN A 233 -5.10 -1.00 3.47
N ALA A 234 -4.60 0.15 3.04
CA ALA A 234 -5.39 1.12 2.29
C ALA A 234 -5.82 0.57 0.91
N VAL A 235 -4.98 -0.27 0.28
CA VAL A 235 -5.28 -0.86 -1.04
C VAL A 235 -6.49 -1.77 -0.96
N LEU A 236 -6.51 -2.73 -0.03
CA LEU A 236 -7.65 -3.65 0.12
C LEU A 236 -8.94 -2.91 0.53
N THR A 237 -8.81 -1.86 1.35
CA THR A 237 -9.94 -0.99 1.69
C THR A 237 -10.50 -0.32 0.42
N GLY A 238 -9.64 0.28 -0.40
CA GLY A 238 -10.07 0.89 -1.66
C GLY A 238 -10.63 -0.13 -2.65
N LEU A 239 -10.05 -1.33 -2.71
CA LEU A 239 -10.50 -2.40 -3.59
C LEU A 239 -11.93 -2.87 -3.25
N SER A 240 -12.32 -2.89 -1.97
CA SER A 240 -13.69 -3.21 -1.56
C SER A 240 -14.70 -2.18 -2.09
N PHE A 241 -14.33 -0.90 -2.12
CA PHE A 241 -15.17 0.18 -2.69
C PHE A 241 -15.14 0.25 -4.22
N ASP A 242 -14.10 -0.29 -4.88
CA ASP A 242 -13.96 -0.14 -6.33
C ASP A 242 -15.13 -0.76 -7.12
N ASN A 243 -15.81 -1.75 -6.59
CA ASN A 243 -16.92 -2.45 -7.25
C ASN A 243 -18.31 -2.11 -6.69
N GLU A 244 -18.43 -1.20 -5.74
CA GLU A 244 -19.70 -0.79 -5.17
C GLU A 244 -20.22 0.52 -5.77
N ALA A 245 -21.56 0.59 -5.96
CA ALA A 245 -22.22 1.89 -6.01
C ALA A 245 -22.28 2.39 -4.56
N LEU A 246 -21.61 3.49 -4.24
CA LEU A 246 -21.72 4.10 -2.91
C LEU A 246 -23.20 4.35 -2.57
N PRO A 247 -23.63 4.09 -1.34
CA PRO A 247 -24.96 4.47 -0.91
C PRO A 247 -25.14 5.98 -1.08
N ARG A 248 -26.29 6.36 -1.64
CA ARG A 248 -26.68 7.77 -1.89
C ARG A 248 -26.90 8.51 -0.56
#